data_5b89ded171d0e112bead45246eb44deb
#
_entry.id   5b89ded171d0e112bead45246eb44deb
#
_cell.length_a   1.000
_cell.length_b   1.000
_cell.length_c   1.000
_cell.angle_alpha   90.00
_cell.angle_beta   90.00
_cell.angle_gamma   90.00
#
_symmetry.space_group_name_H-M   'P 1'
#
loop_
_entity.id
_entity.type
_entity.pdbx_description
1 polymer ?
#
loop_
_entity_poly.entity_id
_entity_poly.type
_entity_poly.pdbx_seq_one_letter_code
_entity_poly.pdbx_strand_id
1 'polypeptide(L)'
;MVMPQQSDIEIPLLEVLVELGGQGRPKDIYPRVTDKFPDLTQEDLEEVMVSGANKWTNRIQWVRQKLIDNGDMHSPQRGLWAITDQGRLRVQSPQENRPAPLNFVELYENYEDDFKSQLLDKLHELTPRQFEEFAKKFLQVYGFVSVNVTNIGPDGGIDGFGKLKLGLATMNVAFQCKRWQGNIGRKEIQQFRGAIQGNYEQGIFFTTSDFTQTAKEISIQKGAVPVILMNGTGIVDIMIEKGLGVEKKPLYLFYERVQDFLDE
;
A
#
# COMPACT_ATOMS: atom_id res chain seq x y z
N MET A 1 -7.55 24.48 -6.05
CA MET A 1 -8.83 23.75 -6.18
C MET A 1 -8.66 22.40 -5.50
N VAL A 2 -9.71 21.76 -5.00
CA VAL A 2 -9.57 20.45 -4.34
C VAL A 2 -9.54 19.37 -5.43
N MET A 3 -8.52 18.54 -5.43
CA MET A 3 -8.40 17.39 -6.35
C MET A 3 -9.62 16.47 -6.21
N PRO A 4 -10.21 15.93 -7.29
CA PRO A 4 -11.39 15.06 -7.24
C PRO A 4 -11.25 13.94 -6.22
N GLN A 5 -12.32 13.61 -5.50
CA GLN A 5 -12.32 12.50 -4.54
C GLN A 5 -12.22 11.15 -5.29
N GLN A 6 -11.81 10.11 -4.60
CA GLN A 6 -11.68 8.78 -5.22
C GLN A 6 -13.03 8.26 -5.73
N SER A 7 -14.12 8.51 -4.99
CA SER A 7 -15.49 8.21 -5.41
C SER A 7 -15.88 8.84 -6.74
N ASP A 8 -15.44 10.09 -6.98
CA ASP A 8 -15.77 10.82 -8.20
C ASP A 8 -15.07 10.20 -9.43
N ILE A 9 -13.99 9.46 -9.22
CA ILE A 9 -13.17 8.86 -10.28
C ILE A 9 -13.66 7.44 -10.63
N GLU A 10 -14.40 6.75 -9.74
CA GLU A 10 -14.80 5.36 -9.93
C GLU A 10 -15.60 5.15 -11.24
N ILE A 11 -16.70 5.87 -11.41
CA ILE A 11 -17.54 5.74 -12.60
C ILE A 11 -16.81 6.23 -13.87
N PRO A 12 -16.16 7.41 -13.90
CA PRO A 12 -15.36 7.84 -15.03
C PRO A 12 -14.29 6.82 -15.47
N LEU A 13 -13.63 6.16 -14.52
CA LEU A 13 -12.64 5.11 -14.84
C LEU A 13 -13.30 3.89 -15.48
N LEU A 14 -14.44 3.44 -14.98
CA LEU A 14 -15.19 2.33 -15.56
C LEU A 14 -15.75 2.69 -16.94
N GLU A 15 -16.27 3.90 -17.14
CA GLU A 15 -16.73 4.42 -18.45
C GLU A 15 -15.60 4.38 -19.49
N VAL A 16 -14.43 4.89 -19.13
CA VAL A 16 -13.25 4.87 -20.01
C VAL A 16 -12.89 3.45 -20.41
N LEU A 17 -12.98 2.48 -19.51
CA LEU A 17 -12.74 1.08 -19.87
C LEU A 17 -13.81 0.54 -20.81
N VAL A 18 -15.08 0.91 -20.64
CA VAL A 18 -16.15 0.56 -21.60
C VAL A 18 -15.86 1.16 -22.98
N GLU A 19 -15.49 2.45 -23.05
CA GLU A 19 -15.11 3.15 -24.28
C GLU A 19 -13.92 2.49 -25.01
N LEU A 20 -12.98 1.93 -24.24
CA LEU A 20 -11.81 1.20 -24.74
C LEU A 20 -12.10 -0.26 -25.12
N GLY A 21 -13.36 -0.68 -25.17
CA GLY A 21 -13.74 -2.04 -25.52
C GLY A 21 -13.60 -3.04 -24.37
N GLY A 22 -13.55 -2.57 -23.12
CA GLY A 22 -13.57 -3.38 -21.90
C GLY A 22 -12.20 -3.56 -21.24
N GLN A 23 -11.11 -3.11 -21.88
CA GLN A 23 -9.77 -3.18 -21.30
C GLN A 23 -8.84 -2.12 -21.90
N GLY A 24 -7.80 -1.75 -21.14
CA GLY A 24 -6.83 -0.77 -21.61
C GLY A 24 -5.54 -0.79 -20.78
N ARG A 25 -4.52 -0.15 -21.30
CA ARG A 25 -3.27 0.09 -20.57
C ARG A 25 -3.33 1.43 -19.85
N PRO A 26 -2.63 1.59 -18.70
CA PRO A 26 -2.60 2.85 -17.95
C PRO A 26 -2.31 4.08 -18.81
N LYS A 27 -1.37 3.98 -19.75
CA LYS A 27 -1.01 5.06 -20.67
C LYS A 27 -2.17 5.56 -21.56
N ASP A 28 -3.11 4.68 -21.85
CA ASP A 28 -4.27 4.98 -22.71
C ASP A 28 -5.48 5.39 -21.85
N ILE A 29 -5.51 4.97 -20.58
CA ILE A 29 -6.59 5.23 -19.61
C ILE A 29 -6.42 6.59 -18.94
N TYR A 30 -5.22 6.92 -18.43
CA TYR A 30 -5.01 8.15 -17.66
C TYR A 30 -5.44 9.42 -18.40
N PRO A 31 -5.06 9.67 -19.68
CA PRO A 31 -5.49 10.86 -20.38
C PRO A 31 -7.02 10.95 -20.49
N ARG A 32 -7.68 9.83 -20.82
CA ARG A 32 -9.13 9.78 -21.01
C ARG A 32 -9.90 9.99 -19.70
N VAL A 33 -9.38 9.45 -18.59
CA VAL A 33 -9.95 9.74 -17.27
C VAL A 33 -9.75 11.21 -16.92
N THR A 34 -8.57 11.76 -17.21
CA THR A 34 -8.30 13.20 -16.99
C THR A 34 -9.26 14.10 -17.77
N ASP A 35 -9.57 13.74 -19.03
CA ASP A 35 -10.51 14.48 -19.88
C ASP A 35 -11.94 14.56 -19.29
N LYS A 36 -12.30 13.63 -18.39
CA LYS A 36 -13.60 13.67 -17.66
C LYS A 36 -13.61 14.71 -16.51
N PHE A 37 -12.48 15.32 -16.19
CA PHE A 37 -12.31 16.30 -15.11
C PHE A 37 -11.75 17.63 -15.63
N PRO A 38 -12.55 18.41 -16.36
CA PRO A 38 -12.11 19.64 -17.03
C PRO A 38 -11.67 20.75 -16.06
N ASP A 39 -12.02 20.63 -14.79
CA ASP A 39 -11.66 21.60 -13.73
C ASP A 39 -10.23 21.39 -13.18
N LEU A 40 -9.56 20.27 -13.53
CA LEU A 40 -8.16 20.05 -13.16
C LEU A 40 -7.25 21.02 -13.90
N THR A 41 -6.45 21.75 -13.16
CA THR A 41 -5.46 22.67 -13.71
C THR A 41 -4.20 21.93 -14.12
N GLN A 42 -3.38 22.56 -14.97
CA GLN A 42 -2.07 22.02 -15.34
C GLN A 42 -1.17 21.81 -14.10
N GLU A 43 -1.27 22.67 -13.09
CA GLU A 43 -0.54 22.58 -11.84
C GLU A 43 -0.97 21.34 -11.05
N ASP A 44 -2.28 21.02 -10.97
CA ASP A 44 -2.80 19.81 -10.33
C ASP A 44 -2.29 18.54 -11.04
N LEU A 45 -2.19 18.57 -12.38
CA LEU A 45 -1.73 17.45 -13.19
C LEU A 45 -0.21 17.22 -13.13
N GLU A 46 0.57 18.27 -12.82
CA GLU A 46 2.02 18.20 -12.68
C GLU A 46 2.46 17.96 -11.23
N GLU A 47 1.54 18.02 -10.26
CA GLU A 47 1.86 17.81 -8.85
C GLU A 47 2.45 16.42 -8.63
N VAL A 48 3.65 16.37 -8.06
CA VAL A 48 4.35 15.14 -7.72
C VAL A 48 4.39 14.93 -6.22
N MET A 49 4.23 13.69 -5.82
CA MET A 49 4.41 13.27 -4.43
C MET A 49 5.91 13.27 -4.07
N VAL A 50 6.23 13.21 -2.80
CA VAL A 50 7.62 13.08 -2.31
C VAL A 50 8.33 11.85 -2.90
N SER A 51 7.57 10.79 -3.17
CA SER A 51 8.06 9.59 -3.86
C SER A 51 8.44 9.81 -5.32
N GLY A 52 8.18 11.01 -5.88
CA GLY A 52 8.36 11.32 -7.31
C GLY A 52 7.24 10.80 -8.21
N ALA A 53 6.24 10.13 -7.65
CA ALA A 53 5.05 9.71 -8.40
C ALA A 53 4.13 10.91 -8.64
N ASN A 54 3.48 10.93 -9.80
CA ASN A 54 2.48 11.95 -10.08
C ASN A 54 1.23 11.70 -9.23
N LYS A 55 0.77 12.72 -8.50
CA LYS A 55 -0.31 12.64 -7.50
C LYS A 55 -1.64 12.23 -8.12
N TRP A 56 -2.00 12.78 -9.30
CA TRP A 56 -3.23 12.47 -9.99
C TRP A 56 -3.29 11.03 -10.48
N THR A 57 -2.25 10.57 -11.19
CA THR A 57 -2.20 9.19 -11.67
C THR A 57 -2.11 8.17 -10.53
N ASN A 58 -1.47 8.52 -9.43
CA ASN A 58 -1.45 7.69 -8.23
C ASN A 58 -2.86 7.55 -7.64
N ARG A 59 -3.64 8.63 -7.57
CA ARG A 59 -5.04 8.60 -7.12
C ARG A 59 -5.90 7.67 -8.00
N ILE A 60 -5.76 7.73 -9.33
CA ILE A 60 -6.43 6.80 -10.25
C ILE A 60 -6.03 5.34 -9.98
N GLN A 61 -4.77 5.08 -9.62
CA GLN A 61 -4.31 3.73 -9.27
C GLN A 61 -4.98 3.20 -7.98
N TRP A 62 -5.17 4.04 -6.98
CA TRP A 62 -5.89 3.67 -5.77
C TRP A 62 -7.36 3.35 -6.06
N VAL A 63 -8.03 4.19 -6.85
CA VAL A 63 -9.41 3.91 -7.31
C VAL A 63 -9.48 2.58 -8.07
N ARG A 64 -8.53 2.32 -8.96
CA ARG A 64 -8.45 1.01 -9.62
C ARG A 64 -8.34 -0.14 -8.62
N GLN A 65 -7.50 -0.01 -7.58
CA GLN A 65 -7.35 -1.06 -6.58
C GLN A 65 -8.68 -1.30 -5.86
N LYS A 66 -9.34 -0.26 -5.41
CA LYS A 66 -10.67 -0.33 -4.79
C LYS A 66 -11.70 -1.01 -5.71
N LEU A 67 -11.72 -0.68 -7.00
CA LEU A 67 -12.61 -1.30 -7.97
C LEU A 67 -12.28 -2.79 -8.22
N ILE A 68 -11.03 -3.20 -8.09
CA ILE A 68 -10.64 -4.61 -8.12
C ILE A 68 -11.15 -5.34 -6.87
N ASP A 69 -10.95 -4.75 -5.70
CA ASP A 69 -11.37 -5.32 -4.42
C ASP A 69 -12.90 -5.46 -4.35
N ASN A 70 -13.63 -4.53 -4.96
CA ASN A 70 -15.08 -4.57 -5.12
C ASN A 70 -15.57 -5.54 -6.22
N GLY A 71 -14.68 -6.08 -7.04
CA GLY A 71 -15.04 -6.98 -8.14
C GLY A 71 -15.51 -6.28 -9.43
N ASP A 72 -15.43 -4.94 -9.51
CA ASP A 72 -15.80 -4.16 -10.71
C ASP A 72 -14.73 -4.21 -11.81
N MET A 73 -13.49 -4.47 -11.41
CA MET A 73 -12.33 -4.56 -12.30
C MET A 73 -11.48 -5.80 -12.00
N HIS A 74 -10.62 -6.16 -12.95
CA HIS A 74 -9.57 -7.16 -12.75
C HIS A 74 -8.34 -6.83 -13.61
N SER A 75 -7.23 -7.53 -13.35
CA SER A 75 -6.00 -7.41 -14.15
C SER A 75 -5.71 -8.74 -14.85
N PRO A 76 -6.12 -8.92 -16.11
CA PRO A 76 -5.91 -10.18 -16.84
C PRO A 76 -4.42 -10.48 -17.07
N GLN A 77 -3.60 -9.44 -17.14
CA GLN A 77 -2.14 -9.54 -17.22
C GLN A 77 -1.49 -8.25 -16.69
N ARG A 78 -0.18 -8.31 -16.47
CA ARG A 78 0.59 -7.15 -15.96
C ARG A 78 0.43 -5.94 -16.90
N GLY A 79 0.01 -4.80 -16.32
CA GLY A 79 -0.15 -3.54 -17.04
C GLY A 79 -1.37 -3.48 -17.95
N LEU A 80 -2.32 -4.41 -17.80
CA LEU A 80 -3.61 -4.36 -18.47
C LEU A 80 -4.73 -4.31 -17.42
N TRP A 81 -5.62 -3.36 -17.55
CA TRP A 81 -6.80 -3.17 -16.70
C TRP A 81 -8.05 -3.56 -17.47
N ALA A 82 -8.93 -4.29 -16.87
CA ALA A 82 -10.17 -4.74 -17.51
C ALA A 82 -11.37 -4.56 -16.58
N ILE A 83 -12.51 -4.19 -17.15
CA ILE A 83 -13.80 -4.10 -16.47
C ILE A 83 -14.46 -5.47 -16.44
N THR A 84 -15.14 -5.80 -15.36
CA THR A 84 -15.97 -7.01 -15.22
C THR A 84 -17.41 -6.76 -15.68
N ASP A 85 -18.24 -7.81 -15.75
CA ASP A 85 -19.67 -7.66 -16.02
C ASP A 85 -20.37 -6.87 -14.91
N GLN A 86 -19.94 -7.02 -13.67
CA GLN A 86 -20.41 -6.23 -12.52
C GLN A 86 -20.09 -4.74 -12.73
N GLY A 87 -18.87 -4.41 -13.08
CA GLY A 87 -18.47 -3.02 -13.37
C GLY A 87 -19.27 -2.42 -14.53
N ARG A 88 -19.57 -3.21 -15.59
CA ARG A 88 -20.43 -2.76 -16.69
C ARG A 88 -21.86 -2.45 -16.25
N LEU A 89 -22.44 -3.29 -15.41
CA LEU A 89 -23.78 -3.05 -14.83
C LEU A 89 -23.79 -1.76 -14.00
N ARG A 90 -22.72 -1.49 -13.24
CA ARG A 90 -22.59 -0.28 -12.44
C ARG A 90 -22.55 1.00 -13.29
N VAL A 91 -21.91 0.96 -14.47
CA VAL A 91 -21.91 2.08 -15.43
C VAL A 91 -23.29 2.27 -16.08
N GLN A 92 -24.03 1.19 -16.34
CA GLN A 92 -25.35 1.25 -16.99
C GLN A 92 -26.49 1.65 -16.06
N SER A 93 -26.30 1.56 -14.73
CA SER A 93 -27.29 1.99 -13.77
C SER A 93 -27.34 3.52 -13.75
N PRO A 94 -28.46 4.16 -14.09
CA PRO A 94 -28.57 5.62 -13.99
C PRO A 94 -28.51 5.97 -12.51
N GLN A 95 -27.30 6.32 -12.04
CA GLN A 95 -27.20 7.04 -10.76
C GLN A 95 -27.83 8.39 -11.00
N GLU A 96 -28.99 8.62 -10.41
CA GLU A 96 -29.51 9.96 -10.26
C GLU A 96 -28.38 10.84 -9.76
N ASN A 97 -28.13 11.94 -10.48
CA ASN A 97 -27.10 12.95 -10.22
C ASN A 97 -27.53 13.78 -8.97
N ARG A 98 -27.73 13.11 -7.84
CA ARG A 98 -27.81 13.73 -6.52
C ARG A 98 -26.39 13.81 -5.99
N PRO A 99 -25.93 14.98 -5.50
CA PRO A 99 -24.77 14.98 -4.63
C PRO A 99 -25.08 13.98 -3.51
N ALA A 100 -24.33 12.88 -3.49
CA ALA A 100 -24.51 11.87 -2.45
C ALA A 100 -24.46 12.58 -1.11
N PRO A 101 -25.39 12.29 -0.18
CA PRO A 101 -25.29 12.84 1.16
C PRO A 101 -23.89 12.47 1.65
N LEU A 102 -23.18 13.45 2.24
CA LEU A 102 -21.85 13.29 2.78
C LEU A 102 -21.79 11.99 3.59
N ASN A 103 -21.24 10.95 2.99
CA ASN A 103 -21.10 9.65 3.64
C ASN A 103 -19.87 9.75 4.55
N PHE A 104 -20.09 9.86 5.85
CA PHE A 104 -19.00 9.94 6.83
C PHE A 104 -18.04 8.75 6.75
N VAL A 105 -18.54 7.57 6.39
CA VAL A 105 -17.71 6.36 6.20
C VAL A 105 -16.76 6.59 5.04
N GLU A 106 -17.24 7.08 3.91
CA GLU A 106 -16.44 7.36 2.72
C GLU A 106 -15.42 8.49 2.97
N LEU A 107 -15.82 9.54 3.69
CA LEU A 107 -14.90 10.60 4.11
C LEU A 107 -13.81 10.07 5.04
N TYR A 108 -14.15 9.16 5.95
CA TYR A 108 -13.19 8.53 6.85
C TYR A 108 -12.24 7.60 6.09
N GLU A 109 -12.75 6.77 5.18
CA GLU A 109 -11.94 5.89 4.32
C GLU A 109 -10.93 6.72 3.49
N ASN A 110 -11.39 7.79 2.84
CA ASN A 110 -10.51 8.68 2.08
C ASN A 110 -9.44 9.34 2.98
N TYR A 111 -9.83 9.78 4.18
CA TYR A 111 -8.88 10.32 5.15
C TYR A 111 -7.84 9.28 5.58
N GLU A 112 -8.27 8.04 5.83
CA GLU A 112 -7.37 6.95 6.22
C GLU A 112 -6.38 6.61 5.10
N ASP A 113 -6.85 6.56 3.85
CA ASP A 113 -6.01 6.29 2.69
C ASP A 113 -4.98 7.42 2.45
N ASP A 114 -5.43 8.68 2.54
CA ASP A 114 -4.54 9.83 2.44
C ASP A 114 -3.50 9.84 3.58
N PHE A 115 -3.90 9.49 4.79
CA PHE A 115 -3.00 9.38 5.94
C PHE A 115 -1.97 8.26 5.78
N LYS A 116 -2.39 7.09 5.30
CA LYS A 116 -1.49 5.97 4.97
C LYS A 116 -0.47 6.37 3.90
N SER A 117 -0.93 7.06 2.87
CA SER A 117 -0.06 7.59 1.81
C SER A 117 0.99 8.56 2.38
N GLN A 118 0.58 9.50 3.23
CA GLN A 118 1.51 10.44 3.88
C GLN A 118 2.53 9.72 4.77
N LEU A 119 2.14 8.68 5.51
CA LEU A 119 3.07 7.88 6.30
C LEU A 119 4.09 7.16 5.42
N LEU A 120 3.66 6.60 4.30
CA LEU A 120 4.55 5.95 3.34
C LEU A 120 5.55 6.94 2.73
N ASP A 121 5.10 8.14 2.39
CA ASP A 121 5.98 9.22 1.91
C ASP A 121 7.03 9.58 2.96
N LYS A 122 6.63 9.68 4.23
CA LYS A 122 7.58 9.91 5.34
C LYS A 122 8.62 8.79 5.47
N LEU A 123 8.25 7.54 5.23
CA LEU A 123 9.22 6.44 5.20
C LEU A 123 10.18 6.55 4.01
N HIS A 124 9.71 7.06 2.87
CA HIS A 124 10.54 7.34 1.70
C HIS A 124 11.53 8.52 1.91
N GLU A 125 11.21 9.48 2.77
CA GLU A 125 12.10 10.59 3.12
C GLU A 125 13.28 10.17 4.01
N LEU A 126 13.15 9.08 4.77
CA LEU A 126 14.20 8.60 5.67
C LEU A 126 15.50 8.30 4.89
N THR A 127 16.63 8.60 5.47
CA THR A 127 17.90 8.06 4.97
C THR A 127 17.97 6.54 5.15
N PRO A 128 18.81 5.80 4.41
CA PRO A 128 18.96 4.35 4.62
C PRO A 128 19.19 3.99 6.10
N ARG A 129 20.10 4.70 6.77
CA ARG A 129 20.40 4.47 8.20
C ARG A 129 19.19 4.75 9.11
N GLN A 130 18.43 5.81 8.83
CA GLN A 130 17.21 6.11 9.58
C GLN A 130 16.14 5.02 9.36
N PHE A 131 16.06 4.44 8.18
CA PHE A 131 15.12 3.35 7.90
C PHE A 131 15.53 2.05 8.62
N GLU A 132 16.82 1.75 8.76
CA GLU A 132 17.33 0.66 9.58
C GLU A 132 16.99 0.86 11.08
N GLU A 133 17.20 2.05 11.62
CA GLU A 133 16.86 2.38 13.02
C GLU A 133 15.32 2.36 13.23
N PHE A 134 14.55 2.74 12.22
CA PHE A 134 13.10 2.59 12.23
C PHE A 134 12.71 1.10 12.29
N ALA A 135 13.29 0.25 11.45
CA ALA A 135 13.02 -1.19 11.46
C ALA A 135 13.36 -1.83 12.82
N LYS A 136 14.44 -1.39 13.48
CA LYS A 136 14.75 -1.79 14.85
C LYS A 136 13.62 -1.44 15.82
N LYS A 137 13.11 -0.20 15.81
CA LYS A 137 11.98 0.22 16.66
C LYS A 137 10.71 -0.57 16.34
N PHE A 138 10.44 -0.79 15.06
CA PHE A 138 9.33 -1.59 14.58
C PHE A 138 9.36 -3.02 15.16
N LEU A 139 10.50 -3.70 15.08
CA LEU A 139 10.68 -5.04 15.66
C LEU A 139 10.53 -5.04 17.19
N GLN A 140 11.02 -4.00 17.88
CA GLN A 140 10.86 -3.88 19.33
C GLN A 140 9.40 -3.76 19.76
N VAL A 141 8.59 -3.00 19.01
CA VAL A 141 7.14 -2.89 19.24
C VAL A 141 6.42 -4.24 19.02
N TYR A 142 6.95 -5.07 18.11
CA TYR A 142 6.48 -6.44 17.89
C TYR A 142 6.93 -7.44 18.97
N GLY A 143 7.72 -7.01 19.96
CA GLY A 143 8.19 -7.85 21.05
C GLY A 143 9.53 -8.56 20.79
N PHE A 144 10.25 -8.17 19.73
CA PHE A 144 11.62 -8.63 19.55
C PHE A 144 12.54 -7.99 20.61
N VAL A 145 13.47 -8.76 21.11
CA VAL A 145 14.44 -8.35 22.12
C VAL A 145 15.86 -8.36 21.54
N SER A 146 16.76 -7.62 22.19
CA SER A 146 18.18 -7.51 21.77
C SER A 146 18.33 -7.13 20.29
N VAL A 147 17.46 -6.24 19.79
CA VAL A 147 17.50 -5.78 18.39
C VAL A 147 18.65 -4.79 18.24
N ASN A 148 19.56 -5.09 17.32
CA ASN A 148 20.73 -4.28 17.00
C ASN A 148 20.79 -4.04 15.48
N VAL A 149 21.18 -2.82 15.12
CA VAL A 149 21.52 -2.46 13.74
C VAL A 149 23.02 -2.65 13.58
N THR A 150 23.46 -3.29 12.49
CA THR A 150 24.87 -3.52 12.21
C THR A 150 25.56 -2.22 11.77
N ASN A 151 26.86 -2.15 11.94
CA ASN A 151 27.65 -1.09 11.29
C ASN A 151 27.80 -1.43 9.80
N ILE A 152 27.98 -0.40 8.97
CA ILE A 152 28.20 -0.57 7.53
C ILE A 152 29.45 -1.44 7.32
N GLY A 153 29.25 -2.67 6.89
CA GLY A 153 30.31 -3.66 6.63
C GLY A 153 29.94 -4.59 5.48
N PRO A 154 30.87 -5.42 4.99
CA PRO A 154 30.63 -6.36 3.89
C PRO A 154 29.80 -7.58 4.31
N ASP A 155 28.84 -7.42 5.20
CA ASP A 155 28.10 -8.50 5.88
C ASP A 155 27.00 -9.15 5.04
N GLY A 156 27.15 -9.12 3.70
CA GLY A 156 26.22 -9.82 2.79
C GLY A 156 24.81 -9.23 2.72
N GLY A 157 24.57 -8.03 3.27
CA GLY A 157 23.27 -7.35 3.24
C GLY A 157 22.41 -7.61 4.48
N ILE A 158 23.02 -7.90 5.64
CA ILE A 158 22.33 -7.94 6.93
C ILE A 158 22.47 -6.56 7.59
N ASP A 159 21.36 -5.83 7.71
CA ASP A 159 21.35 -4.49 8.32
C ASP A 159 21.11 -4.54 9.83
N GLY A 160 20.67 -5.70 10.33
CA GLY A 160 20.56 -5.90 11.76
C GLY A 160 20.02 -7.29 12.14
N PHE A 161 19.96 -7.51 13.44
CA PHE A 161 19.49 -8.77 14.00
C PHE A 161 18.81 -8.55 15.35
N GLY A 162 18.04 -9.55 15.78
CA GLY A 162 17.35 -9.56 17.06
C GLY A 162 16.91 -10.96 17.44
N LYS A 163 16.17 -11.06 18.54
CA LYS A 163 15.64 -12.33 19.04
C LYS A 163 14.15 -12.21 19.28
N LEU A 164 13.39 -13.22 18.84
CA LEU A 164 11.98 -13.36 19.16
C LEU A 164 11.81 -14.48 20.18
N LYS A 165 11.17 -14.19 21.32
CA LYS A 165 10.83 -15.19 22.33
C LYS A 165 9.48 -15.82 22.02
N LEU A 166 9.46 -17.15 21.90
CA LEU A 166 8.27 -17.97 21.65
C LEU A 166 8.08 -18.97 22.79
N GLY A 167 7.45 -18.54 23.86
CA GLY A 167 7.38 -19.33 25.08
C GLY A 167 8.75 -19.60 25.67
N LEU A 168 9.17 -20.89 25.73
CA LEU A 168 10.50 -21.31 26.19
C LEU A 168 11.59 -21.23 25.13
N ALA A 169 11.20 -21.10 23.84
CA ALA A 169 12.16 -21.05 22.74
C ALA A 169 12.56 -19.59 22.43
N THR A 170 13.74 -19.45 21.83
CA THR A 170 14.22 -18.16 21.29
C THR A 170 14.63 -18.39 19.85
N MET A 171 14.15 -17.55 18.95
CA MET A 171 14.48 -17.54 17.53
C MET A 171 15.42 -16.36 17.25
N ASN A 172 16.56 -16.62 16.60
CA ASN A 172 17.44 -15.55 16.12
C ASN A 172 16.94 -15.09 14.75
N VAL A 173 16.78 -13.79 14.62
CA VAL A 173 16.22 -13.16 13.41
C VAL A 173 17.19 -12.14 12.88
N ALA A 174 17.46 -12.18 11.58
CA ALA A 174 18.17 -11.14 10.87
C ALA A 174 17.18 -10.29 10.05
N PHE A 175 17.49 -9.03 9.83
CA PHE A 175 16.70 -8.19 8.95
C PHE A 175 17.56 -7.41 7.96
N GLN A 176 16.96 -7.13 6.79
CA GLN A 176 17.49 -6.24 5.77
C GLN A 176 16.46 -5.17 5.46
N CYS A 177 16.92 -3.94 5.21
CA CYS A 177 16.11 -2.78 4.92
C CYS A 177 16.47 -2.22 3.54
N LYS A 178 15.50 -2.04 2.68
CA LYS A 178 15.75 -1.45 1.37
C LYS A 178 14.76 -0.34 1.07
N ARG A 179 15.16 0.91 1.29
CA ARG A 179 14.40 2.08 0.88
C ARG A 179 14.55 2.26 -0.63
N TRP A 180 13.60 1.76 -1.38
CA TRP A 180 13.64 1.73 -2.83
C TRP A 180 12.29 2.13 -3.44
N GLN A 181 12.30 2.70 -4.66
CA GLN A 181 11.09 3.03 -5.41
C GLN A 181 10.62 1.89 -6.34
N GLY A 182 11.53 0.99 -6.73
CA GLY A 182 11.20 -0.17 -7.55
C GLY A 182 10.92 -1.41 -6.72
N ASN A 183 10.15 -2.35 -7.27
CA ASN A 183 9.83 -3.60 -6.58
C ASN A 183 11.07 -4.46 -6.35
N ILE A 184 11.16 -5.05 -5.15
CA ILE A 184 12.22 -5.99 -4.78
C ILE A 184 12.02 -7.29 -5.54
N GLY A 185 13.08 -7.77 -6.20
CA GLY A 185 13.05 -8.97 -7.01
C GLY A 185 13.58 -10.21 -6.30
N ARG A 186 13.58 -11.31 -7.05
CA ARG A 186 14.10 -12.60 -6.60
C ARG A 186 15.56 -12.54 -6.14
N LYS A 187 16.39 -11.78 -6.87
CA LYS A 187 17.84 -11.71 -6.64
C LYS A 187 18.15 -11.18 -5.23
N GLU A 188 17.49 -10.12 -4.81
CA GLU A 188 17.67 -9.50 -3.51
C GLU A 188 17.31 -10.46 -2.37
N ILE A 189 16.18 -11.18 -2.50
CA ILE A 189 15.75 -12.16 -1.49
C ILE A 189 16.71 -13.34 -1.43
N GLN A 190 17.21 -13.82 -2.56
CA GLN A 190 18.20 -14.92 -2.58
C GLN A 190 19.53 -14.51 -1.94
N GLN A 191 20.00 -13.30 -2.21
CA GLN A 191 21.23 -12.77 -1.64
C GLN A 191 21.12 -12.65 -0.11
N PHE A 192 20.04 -12.03 0.39
CA PHE A 192 19.78 -11.92 1.82
C PHE A 192 19.66 -13.28 2.49
N ARG A 193 18.91 -14.21 1.89
CA ARG A 193 18.80 -15.57 2.42
C ARG A 193 20.16 -16.26 2.50
N GLY A 194 21.01 -16.11 1.48
CA GLY A 194 22.36 -16.67 1.50
C GLY A 194 23.19 -16.14 2.67
N ALA A 195 23.05 -14.86 3.00
CA ALA A 195 23.76 -14.24 4.11
C ALA A 195 23.30 -14.75 5.49
N ILE A 196 22.01 -15.07 5.64
CA ILE A 196 21.44 -15.49 6.93
C ILE A 196 21.46 -17.02 7.13
N GLN A 197 21.68 -17.81 6.06
CA GLN A 197 21.62 -19.27 6.10
C GLN A 197 22.65 -19.84 7.06
N GLY A 198 22.19 -20.67 8.00
CA GLY A 198 23.02 -21.34 9.00
C GLY A 198 23.28 -20.54 10.29
N ASN A 199 22.98 -19.25 10.31
CA ASN A 199 23.19 -18.39 11.49
C ASN A 199 21.90 -17.88 12.12
N TYR A 200 20.81 -17.86 11.35
CA TYR A 200 19.51 -17.32 11.78
C TYR A 200 18.40 -18.30 11.40
N GLU A 201 17.37 -18.37 12.22
CA GLU A 201 16.20 -19.21 11.98
C GLU A 201 15.17 -18.50 11.09
N GLN A 202 15.21 -17.16 11.03
CA GLN A 202 14.24 -16.35 10.29
C GLN A 202 14.91 -15.10 9.71
N GLY A 203 14.56 -14.72 8.48
CA GLY A 203 14.85 -13.42 7.90
C GLY A 203 13.62 -12.53 7.84
N ILE A 204 13.81 -11.22 7.92
CA ILE A 204 12.77 -10.21 7.65
C ILE A 204 13.36 -9.21 6.66
N PHE A 205 12.68 -9.01 5.54
CA PHE A 205 13.08 -8.04 4.52
C PHE A 205 12.11 -6.87 4.50
N PHE A 206 12.57 -5.69 4.90
CA PHE A 206 11.79 -4.45 4.89
C PHE A 206 12.03 -3.67 3.60
N THR A 207 10.97 -3.17 2.99
CA THR A 207 11.09 -2.22 1.89
C THR A 207 9.98 -1.18 1.94
N THR A 208 10.26 0.02 1.45
CA THR A 208 9.23 1.07 1.25
C THR A 208 8.43 0.86 -0.04
N SER A 209 8.85 -0.05 -0.90
CA SER A 209 8.15 -0.45 -2.13
C SER A 209 7.38 -1.76 -1.96
N ASP A 210 7.22 -2.55 -3.01
CA ASP A 210 6.60 -3.88 -2.96
C ASP A 210 7.56 -4.95 -3.49
N PHE A 211 7.14 -6.20 -3.42
CA PHE A 211 7.86 -7.37 -3.86
C PHE A 211 7.28 -7.94 -5.16
N THR A 212 8.14 -8.38 -6.07
CA THR A 212 7.68 -9.10 -7.26
C THR A 212 7.11 -10.47 -6.86
N GLN A 213 6.26 -11.04 -7.72
CA GLN A 213 5.70 -12.37 -7.49
C GLN A 213 6.81 -13.43 -7.28
N THR A 214 7.89 -13.36 -8.08
CA THR A 214 9.03 -14.27 -7.94
C THR A 214 9.80 -14.08 -6.63
N ALA A 215 9.81 -12.88 -6.04
CA ALA A 215 10.36 -12.64 -4.70
C ALA A 215 9.48 -13.28 -3.63
N LYS A 216 8.16 -13.16 -3.75
CA LYS A 216 7.18 -13.79 -2.83
C LYS A 216 7.31 -15.33 -2.85
N GLU A 217 7.40 -15.92 -4.02
CA GLU A 217 7.58 -17.39 -4.16
C GLU A 217 8.88 -17.90 -3.53
N ILE A 218 10.00 -17.20 -3.80
CA ILE A 218 11.28 -17.63 -3.27
C ILE A 218 11.37 -17.44 -1.76
N SER A 219 10.67 -16.48 -1.17
CA SER A 219 10.76 -16.16 0.26
C SER A 219 10.40 -17.34 1.18
N ILE A 220 9.55 -18.24 0.72
CA ILE A 220 9.04 -19.42 1.44
C ILE A 220 9.54 -20.77 0.89
N GLN A 221 10.66 -20.77 0.15
CA GLN A 221 11.21 -21.98 -0.43
C GLN A 221 11.54 -23.04 0.64
N LYS A 222 11.07 -24.27 0.45
CA LYS A 222 11.32 -25.40 1.35
C LYS A 222 12.82 -25.70 1.47
N GLY A 223 13.25 -26.01 2.69
CA GLY A 223 14.65 -26.39 2.98
C GLY A 223 15.61 -25.20 3.10
N ALA A 224 15.12 -23.98 3.02
CA ALA A 224 15.90 -22.76 3.24
C ALA A 224 15.29 -21.93 4.37
N VAL A 225 16.10 -21.05 4.97
CA VAL A 225 15.60 -20.10 5.99
C VAL A 225 14.48 -19.24 5.37
N PRO A 226 13.28 -19.22 5.97
CA PRO A 226 12.18 -18.41 5.46
C PRO A 226 12.46 -16.91 5.63
N VAL A 227 11.96 -16.10 4.69
CA VAL A 227 12.10 -14.65 4.74
C VAL A 227 10.69 -14.03 4.76
N ILE A 228 10.36 -13.35 5.84
CA ILE A 228 9.14 -12.52 5.92
C ILE A 228 9.37 -11.29 5.05
N LEU A 229 8.41 -10.99 4.18
CA LEU A 229 8.44 -9.83 3.29
C LEU A 229 7.53 -8.74 3.85
N MET A 230 8.12 -7.62 4.23
CA MET A 230 7.42 -6.47 4.80
C MET A 230 7.52 -5.30 3.83
N ASN A 231 6.44 -5.07 3.06
CA ASN A 231 6.35 -3.98 2.09
C ASN A 231 5.88 -2.67 2.75
N GLY A 232 5.92 -1.56 2.01
CA GLY A 232 5.57 -0.24 2.51
C GLY A 232 4.17 -0.15 3.11
N THR A 233 3.17 -0.72 2.44
CA THR A 233 1.79 -0.76 2.96
C THR A 233 1.68 -1.56 4.25
N GLY A 234 2.26 -2.74 4.31
CA GLY A 234 2.28 -3.55 5.52
C GLY A 234 2.98 -2.87 6.70
N ILE A 235 4.06 -2.11 6.44
CA ILE A 235 4.72 -1.29 7.46
C ILE A 235 3.76 -0.23 8.00
N VAL A 236 3.09 0.51 7.13
CA VAL A 236 2.16 1.59 7.50
C VAL A 236 0.96 1.06 8.28
N ASP A 237 0.36 -0.05 7.85
CA ASP A 237 -0.77 -0.67 8.56
C ASP A 237 -0.38 -1.04 10.01
N ILE A 238 0.80 -1.59 10.19
CA ILE A 238 1.33 -1.94 11.51
C ILE A 238 1.69 -0.70 12.33
N MET A 239 2.22 0.36 11.72
CA MET A 239 2.44 1.64 12.40
C MET A 239 1.14 2.16 13.02
N ILE A 240 0.04 2.10 12.25
CA ILE A 240 -1.29 2.54 12.72
C ILE A 240 -1.82 1.59 13.79
N GLU A 241 -1.72 0.27 13.58
CA GLU A 241 -2.20 -0.73 14.53
C GLU A 241 -1.52 -0.58 15.89
N LYS A 242 -0.20 -0.50 15.90
CA LYS A 242 0.63 -0.48 17.11
C LYS A 242 0.89 0.92 17.69
N GLY A 243 0.45 1.98 17.02
CA GLY A 243 0.73 3.35 17.43
C GLY A 243 2.21 3.74 17.29
N LEU A 244 2.93 3.13 16.34
CA LEU A 244 4.34 3.46 16.10
C LEU A 244 4.46 4.75 15.27
N GLY A 245 4.74 5.86 15.96
CA GLY A 245 4.79 7.19 15.35
C GLY A 245 3.41 7.74 14.96
N VAL A 246 2.34 7.10 15.42
CA VAL A 246 0.94 7.46 15.15
C VAL A 246 0.17 7.52 16.47
N GLU A 247 -0.61 8.57 16.64
CA GLU A 247 -1.54 8.71 17.76
C GLU A 247 -2.98 8.56 17.24
N LYS A 248 -3.72 7.58 17.76
CA LYS A 248 -5.14 7.42 17.45
C LYS A 248 -5.95 8.42 18.29
N LYS A 249 -6.70 9.30 17.60
CA LYS A 249 -7.63 10.22 18.26
C LYS A 249 -9.05 9.70 18.12
N PRO A 250 -9.87 9.74 19.19
CA PRO A 250 -11.27 9.34 19.09
C PRO A 250 -12.01 10.29 18.15
N LEU A 251 -12.76 9.73 17.19
CA LEU A 251 -13.77 10.49 16.48
C LEU A 251 -14.98 10.69 17.41
N TYR A 252 -15.50 11.92 17.48
CA TYR A 252 -16.76 12.16 18.18
C TYR A 252 -17.89 11.41 17.47
N LEU A 253 -18.79 10.80 18.26
CA LEU A 253 -19.94 10.05 17.75
C LEU A 253 -20.80 10.95 16.84
N PHE A 254 -21.20 10.41 15.70
CA PHE A 254 -22.25 10.97 14.87
C PHE A 254 -23.54 10.17 15.12
N TYR A 255 -24.68 10.80 14.83
CA TYR A 255 -25.98 10.19 15.08
C TYR A 255 -26.60 9.78 13.74
N GLU A 256 -27.07 8.55 13.66
CA GLU A 256 -27.90 8.05 12.57
C GLU A 256 -29.33 7.82 13.11
N ARG A 257 -30.33 8.14 12.29
CA ARG A 257 -31.72 7.82 12.61
C ARG A 257 -31.90 6.31 12.57
N VAL A 258 -32.42 5.73 13.66
CA VAL A 258 -32.85 4.31 13.63
C VAL A 258 -34.06 4.23 12.71
N GLN A 259 -33.92 3.45 11.63
CA GLN A 259 -35.02 3.13 10.72
C GLN A 259 -36.15 2.51 11.55
N ASP A 260 -37.40 2.86 11.24
CA ASP A 260 -38.65 2.33 11.82
C ASP A 260 -39.00 2.79 13.26
N PHE A 261 -38.17 3.56 13.95
CA PHE A 261 -38.49 4.00 15.30
C PHE A 261 -39.57 5.11 15.35
N LEU A 262 -39.73 5.89 14.27
CA LEU A 262 -40.68 7.01 14.17
C LEU A 262 -41.86 6.67 13.22
N ASP A 263 -41.89 5.50 12.63
CA ASP A 263 -42.86 5.08 11.63
C ASP A 263 -43.92 4.10 12.21
N GLU A 264 -44.06 4.03 13.59
CA GLU A 264 -45.14 3.34 14.30
C GLU A 264 -46.36 4.25 14.57
#